data_e3a448906f79f51ba06cef5562b5ebc6
#
_entry.id   e3a448906f79f51ba06cef5562b5ebc6
#
_cell.length_a   1.000
_cell.length_b   1.000
_cell.length_c   1.000
_cell.angle_alpha   90.00
_cell.angle_beta   90.00
_cell.angle_gamma   90.00
#
_symmetry.space_group_name_H-M   'P 1'
#
loop_
_entity.id
_entity.type
_entity.pdbx_description
1 polymer ?
#
loop_
_entity_poly.entity_id
_entity_poly.type
_entity_poly.pdbx_seq_one_letter_code
_entity_poly.pdbx_strand_id
1 'polypeptide(L)'
;SASGCPPQSDSAVMSGEVRTNTGAPQGCVLSPALFTIYTSDCRCAAKDALQVKFSDDTSLTGFITTSESSYRSAVDELVGWCDSNHLLLNVSKTKEVVVDFRRDPPPPRPLIIKGDEVEIVGEYKYLGSIIDSRLEWSANTQAIVKRANQRLYFMRRLNSFQVSRRLLELFYKATVESVLTFNSLCFFGSLREHDKARLSKITKTASKLIGHPVTDLQVHFEAKAVKRLGTIQRDTTHPLCDELLAQTSSRSGRLVSFRARTDRFRCSFLPTAVRLVNGTRT
;
A
#
# COMPACT_ATOMS: atom_id res chain seq x y z
N SER A 1 -6.74 -68.56 5.13
CA SER A 1 -7.86 -67.64 5.48
C SER A 1 -7.31 -66.30 5.87
N ALA A 2 -7.33 -65.39 4.90
CA ALA A 2 -6.97 -63.98 5.11
C ALA A 2 -8.28 -63.21 5.37
N SER A 3 -8.41 -62.72 6.61
CA SER A 3 -9.48 -61.80 6.98
C SER A 3 -9.12 -60.38 6.55
N GLY A 4 -9.75 -59.93 5.47
CA GLY A 4 -9.65 -58.53 5.03
C GLY A 4 -10.43 -57.62 5.97
N CYS A 5 -9.73 -56.61 6.50
CA CYS A 5 -10.35 -55.50 7.18
C CYS A 5 -11.07 -54.63 6.13
N PRO A 6 -12.33 -54.22 6.32
CA PRO A 6 -12.98 -53.28 5.42
C PRO A 6 -12.38 -51.87 5.58
N PRO A 7 -12.31 -51.07 4.51
CA PRO A 7 -11.84 -49.72 4.60
C PRO A 7 -12.79 -48.91 5.50
N GLN A 8 -12.23 -48.28 6.56
CA GLN A 8 -12.95 -47.27 7.32
C GLN A 8 -13.22 -46.08 6.40
N SER A 9 -14.48 -45.83 6.10
CA SER A 9 -14.93 -44.62 5.48
C SER A 9 -14.69 -43.46 6.43
N ASP A 10 -13.74 -42.61 6.15
CA ASP A 10 -13.64 -41.30 6.76
C ASP A 10 -14.94 -40.52 6.50
N SER A 11 -15.85 -40.59 7.45
CA SER A 11 -17.01 -39.72 7.46
C SER A 11 -16.52 -38.29 7.75
N ALA A 12 -16.37 -37.49 6.70
CA ALA A 12 -16.13 -36.05 6.86
C ALA A 12 -17.23 -35.47 7.75
N VAL A 13 -16.83 -35.01 8.94
CA VAL A 13 -17.75 -34.30 9.83
C VAL A 13 -18.07 -32.96 9.19
N MET A 14 -19.22 -32.86 8.55
CA MET A 14 -19.72 -31.59 8.05
C MET A 14 -20.34 -30.80 9.21
N SER A 15 -19.97 -29.51 9.31
CA SER A 15 -20.64 -28.58 10.22
C SER A 15 -22.10 -28.39 9.77
N GLY A 16 -23.00 -28.13 10.74
CA GLY A 16 -24.42 -27.90 10.44
C GLY A 16 -24.64 -26.72 9.46
N GLU A 17 -25.63 -26.82 8.60
CA GLU A 17 -26.06 -25.73 7.73
C GLU A 17 -26.55 -24.53 8.55
N VAL A 18 -25.99 -23.37 8.31
CA VAL A 18 -26.45 -22.09 8.84
C VAL A 18 -26.99 -21.25 7.69
N ARG A 19 -28.30 -20.95 7.72
CA ARG A 19 -28.92 -20.01 6.77
C ARG A 19 -28.71 -18.58 7.24
N THR A 20 -28.06 -17.76 6.42
CA THR A 20 -27.91 -16.31 6.66
C THR A 20 -28.74 -15.54 5.64
N ASN A 21 -29.48 -14.54 6.11
CA ASN A 21 -30.29 -13.67 5.24
C ASN A 21 -29.55 -12.36 4.88
N THR A 22 -28.35 -12.16 5.41
CA THR A 22 -27.55 -10.95 5.24
C THR A 22 -26.10 -11.30 4.99
N GLY A 23 -25.40 -10.40 4.29
CA GLY A 23 -23.99 -10.57 3.96
C GLY A 23 -23.73 -11.36 2.69
N ALA A 24 -22.47 -11.48 2.33
CA ALA A 24 -22.02 -12.25 1.18
C ALA A 24 -21.05 -13.37 1.66
N PRO A 25 -21.12 -14.59 1.06
CA PRO A 25 -20.26 -15.70 1.46
C PRO A 25 -18.79 -15.34 1.33
N GLN A 26 -18.00 -15.60 2.37
CA GLN A 26 -16.54 -15.41 2.31
C GLN A 26 -15.91 -16.38 1.32
N GLY A 27 -14.96 -15.90 0.51
CA GLY A 27 -14.29 -16.71 -0.51
C GLY A 27 -15.07 -16.86 -1.83
N CYS A 28 -16.27 -16.31 -1.95
CA CYS A 28 -17.00 -16.27 -3.21
C CYS A 28 -16.41 -15.20 -4.14
N VAL A 29 -16.28 -15.52 -5.44
CA VAL A 29 -15.74 -14.60 -6.47
C VAL A 29 -16.59 -13.33 -6.62
N LEU A 30 -17.91 -13.44 -6.42
CA LEU A 30 -18.84 -12.30 -6.56
C LEU A 30 -18.87 -11.38 -5.35
N SER A 31 -18.53 -11.85 -4.15
CA SER A 31 -18.66 -11.07 -2.91
C SER A 31 -17.90 -9.74 -2.93
N PRO A 32 -16.63 -9.65 -3.37
CA PRO A 32 -15.94 -8.39 -3.49
C PRO A 32 -16.58 -7.42 -4.49
N ALA A 33 -17.09 -7.93 -5.61
CA ALA A 33 -17.77 -7.11 -6.62
C ALA A 33 -19.08 -6.54 -6.07
N LEU A 34 -19.89 -7.37 -5.43
CA LEU A 34 -21.15 -6.95 -4.80
C LEU A 34 -20.91 -5.90 -3.70
N PHE A 35 -19.89 -6.10 -2.85
CA PHE A 35 -19.54 -5.12 -1.82
C PHE A 35 -19.09 -3.80 -2.44
N THR A 36 -18.30 -3.83 -3.52
CA THR A 36 -17.86 -2.63 -4.23
C THR A 36 -19.05 -1.87 -4.83
N ILE A 37 -20.03 -2.57 -5.42
CA ILE A 37 -21.26 -1.98 -5.95
C ILE A 37 -22.08 -1.40 -4.80
N TYR A 38 -22.28 -2.15 -3.73
CA TYR A 38 -23.04 -1.73 -2.56
C TYR A 38 -22.49 -0.45 -1.93
N THR A 39 -21.16 -0.30 -1.87
CA THR A 39 -20.51 0.89 -1.31
C THR A 39 -20.16 1.95 -2.35
N SER A 40 -20.66 1.86 -3.58
CA SER A 40 -20.22 2.73 -4.68
C SER A 40 -20.58 4.21 -4.48
N ASP A 41 -21.69 4.49 -3.81
CA ASP A 41 -22.19 5.81 -3.48
C ASP A 41 -21.62 6.39 -2.16
N CYS A 42 -20.90 5.58 -1.37
CA CYS A 42 -20.19 6.04 -0.19
C CYS A 42 -19.03 6.96 -0.62
N ARG A 43 -19.27 8.26 -0.63
CA ARG A 43 -18.31 9.27 -1.04
C ARG A 43 -18.26 10.39 -0.01
N CYS A 44 -17.06 10.87 0.27
CA CYS A 44 -16.86 12.05 1.07
C CYS A 44 -17.16 13.31 0.22
N ALA A 45 -18.04 14.18 0.69
CA ALA A 45 -18.36 15.45 0.03
C ALA A 45 -17.33 16.56 0.34
N ALA A 46 -16.53 16.40 1.41
CA ALA A 46 -15.56 17.39 1.83
C ALA A 46 -14.43 17.52 0.79
N LYS A 47 -14.24 18.73 0.26
CA LYS A 47 -13.22 19.03 -0.77
C LYS A 47 -11.78 18.83 -0.28
N ASP A 48 -11.55 18.98 1.02
CA ASP A 48 -10.22 18.90 1.65
C ASP A 48 -9.95 17.54 2.26
N ALA A 49 -10.78 16.54 1.97
CA ALA A 49 -10.60 15.16 2.42
C ALA A 49 -10.57 14.19 1.24
N LEU A 50 -9.66 13.26 1.29
CA LEU A 50 -9.53 12.17 0.32
C LEU A 50 -10.00 10.87 0.94
N GLN A 51 -11.04 10.28 0.38
CA GLN A 51 -11.51 8.94 0.74
C GLN A 51 -10.97 7.91 -0.25
N VAL A 52 -10.34 6.86 0.25
CA VAL A 52 -9.90 5.73 -0.54
C VAL A 52 -10.49 4.44 0.04
N LYS A 53 -11.13 3.64 -0.81
CA LYS A 53 -11.73 2.36 -0.45
C LYS A 53 -10.99 1.21 -1.14
N PHE A 54 -10.73 0.17 -0.39
CA PHE A 54 -10.15 -1.08 -0.90
C PHE A 54 -10.86 -2.24 -0.21
N SER A 55 -11.84 -2.84 -0.91
CA SER A 55 -12.76 -3.81 -0.30
C SER A 55 -13.48 -3.18 0.91
N ASP A 56 -13.40 -3.80 2.07
CA ASP A 56 -13.92 -3.34 3.35
C ASP A 56 -13.01 -2.31 4.06
N ASP A 57 -11.74 -2.23 3.67
CA ASP A 57 -10.83 -1.22 4.19
C ASP A 57 -11.13 0.16 3.59
N THR A 58 -11.49 1.11 4.42
CA THR A 58 -11.69 2.51 4.04
C THR A 58 -10.70 3.39 4.76
N SER A 59 -10.02 4.26 4.04
CA SER A 59 -9.17 5.31 4.61
C SER A 59 -9.68 6.69 4.24
N LEU A 60 -9.66 7.59 5.21
CA LEU A 60 -9.99 8.99 5.04
C LEU A 60 -8.76 9.83 5.41
N THR A 61 -8.32 10.67 4.51
CA THR A 61 -7.18 11.56 4.72
C THR A 61 -7.66 13.00 4.62
N GLY A 62 -7.43 13.79 5.64
CA GLY A 62 -7.76 15.22 5.67
C GLY A 62 -6.55 16.08 5.99
N PHE A 63 -6.54 17.32 5.52
CA PHE A 63 -5.53 18.31 5.85
C PHE A 63 -5.99 19.14 7.05
N ILE A 64 -5.20 19.13 8.12
CA ILE A 64 -5.43 19.95 9.31
C ILE A 64 -4.64 21.24 9.15
N THR A 65 -5.26 22.29 8.58
CA THR A 65 -4.61 23.61 8.41
C THR A 65 -4.93 24.55 9.56
N THR A 66 -6.14 25.09 9.57
CA THR A 66 -6.62 26.06 10.57
C THR A 66 -7.73 25.51 11.45
N SER A 67 -8.48 24.54 10.95
CA SER A 67 -9.51 23.85 11.72
C SER A 67 -9.59 22.36 11.35
N GLU A 68 -9.77 21.53 12.36
CA GLU A 68 -10.05 20.10 12.18
C GLU A 68 -11.51 19.86 11.71
N SER A 69 -12.32 20.91 11.57
CA SER A 69 -13.75 20.80 11.34
C SER A 69 -14.09 20.06 10.04
N SER A 70 -13.39 20.34 8.96
CA SER A 70 -13.64 19.69 7.66
C SER A 70 -13.34 18.18 7.70
N TYR A 71 -12.24 17.79 8.34
CA TYR A 71 -11.88 16.38 8.50
C TYR A 71 -12.91 15.65 9.39
N ARG A 72 -13.26 16.24 10.55
CA ARG A 72 -14.25 15.65 11.46
C ARG A 72 -15.64 15.55 10.80
N SER A 73 -16.08 16.57 10.06
CA SER A 73 -17.31 16.51 9.27
C SER A 73 -17.28 15.36 8.25
N ALA A 74 -16.17 15.16 7.58
CA ALA A 74 -16.01 14.04 6.63
C ALA A 74 -16.11 12.67 7.30
N VAL A 75 -15.62 12.55 8.54
CA VAL A 75 -15.77 11.31 9.33
C VAL A 75 -17.23 11.12 9.73
N ASP A 76 -17.91 12.17 10.19
CA ASP A 76 -19.34 12.13 10.56
C ASP A 76 -20.22 11.75 9.36
N GLU A 77 -19.91 12.26 8.17
CA GLU A 77 -20.58 11.87 6.92
C GLU A 77 -20.40 10.37 6.63
N LEU A 78 -19.19 9.85 6.78
CA LEU A 78 -18.90 8.41 6.60
C LEU A 78 -19.64 7.56 7.60
N VAL A 79 -19.66 7.95 8.89
CA VAL A 79 -20.39 7.25 9.95
C VAL A 79 -21.90 7.26 9.66
N GLY A 80 -22.46 8.40 9.32
CA GLY A 80 -23.86 8.54 8.97
C GLY A 80 -24.25 7.72 7.74
N TRP A 81 -23.38 7.66 6.74
CA TRP A 81 -23.59 6.80 5.58
C TRP A 81 -23.60 5.32 5.97
N CYS A 82 -22.64 4.88 6.82
CA CYS A 82 -22.60 3.50 7.31
C CYS A 82 -23.89 3.13 8.04
N ASP A 83 -24.40 4.01 8.91
CA ASP A 83 -25.63 3.78 9.66
C ASP A 83 -26.86 3.68 8.76
N SER A 84 -26.97 4.57 7.78
CA SER A 84 -28.06 4.58 6.81
C SER A 84 -28.05 3.33 5.90
N ASN A 85 -26.89 2.72 5.72
CA ASN A 85 -26.71 1.54 4.87
C ASN A 85 -26.49 0.25 5.68
N HIS A 86 -26.84 0.23 6.96
CA HIS A 86 -26.75 -0.95 7.82
C HIS A 86 -25.36 -1.59 7.89
N LEU A 87 -24.29 -0.79 7.73
CA LEU A 87 -22.92 -1.22 7.92
C LEU A 87 -22.43 -0.87 9.32
N LEU A 88 -21.87 -1.85 10.01
CA LEU A 88 -21.28 -1.62 11.33
C LEU A 88 -19.82 -1.21 11.18
N LEU A 89 -19.53 0.06 11.48
CA LEU A 89 -18.15 0.53 11.57
C LEU A 89 -17.47 -0.07 12.81
N ASN A 90 -16.33 -0.71 12.61
CA ASN A 90 -15.56 -1.29 13.71
C ASN A 90 -14.61 -0.25 14.32
N VAL A 91 -15.10 0.51 15.29
CA VAL A 91 -14.34 1.59 15.95
C VAL A 91 -13.08 1.06 16.62
N SER A 92 -13.12 -0.11 17.26
CA SER A 92 -11.95 -0.68 17.95
C SER A 92 -10.80 -1.04 17.02
N LYS A 93 -11.09 -1.36 15.74
CA LYS A 93 -10.07 -1.59 14.71
C LYS A 93 -9.69 -0.32 13.95
N THR A 94 -10.50 0.73 14.04
CA THR A 94 -10.20 2.03 13.42
C THR A 94 -9.06 2.71 14.17
N LYS A 95 -8.10 3.25 13.45
CA LYS A 95 -6.94 3.96 14.03
C LYS A 95 -6.74 5.28 13.31
N GLU A 96 -6.25 6.25 14.04
CA GLU A 96 -5.86 7.55 13.50
C GLU A 96 -4.34 7.69 13.50
N VAL A 97 -3.77 8.15 12.38
CA VAL A 97 -2.36 8.49 12.27
C VAL A 97 -2.26 9.97 11.96
N VAL A 98 -1.74 10.74 12.90
CA VAL A 98 -1.52 12.18 12.72
C VAL A 98 -0.12 12.40 12.17
N VAL A 99 -0.02 12.96 10.96
CA VAL A 99 1.25 13.29 10.32
C VAL A 99 1.52 14.78 10.52
N ASP A 100 2.46 15.10 11.39
CA ASP A 100 2.85 16.48 11.69
C ASP A 100 4.37 16.64 11.63
N PHE A 101 4.83 17.59 10.82
CA PHE A 101 6.25 17.88 10.62
C PHE A 101 6.73 19.11 11.38
N ARG A 102 5.87 19.72 12.18
CA ARG A 102 6.27 20.83 13.05
C ARG A 102 7.26 20.35 14.10
N ARG A 103 8.11 21.25 14.55
CA ARG A 103 9.14 20.94 15.57
C ARG A 103 8.49 20.59 16.91
N ASP A 104 7.40 21.27 17.24
CA ASP A 104 6.67 21.14 18.49
C ASP A 104 5.16 21.13 18.21
N PRO A 105 4.62 20.00 17.75
CA PRO A 105 3.21 19.91 17.42
C PRO A 105 2.37 19.90 18.71
N PRO A 106 1.21 20.58 18.73
CA PRO A 106 0.28 20.42 19.84
C PRO A 106 -0.20 18.96 19.92
N PRO A 107 -0.60 18.49 21.11
CA PRO A 107 -1.15 17.17 21.24
C PRO A 107 -2.38 17.03 20.36
N PRO A 108 -2.47 15.97 19.54
CA PRO A 108 -3.63 15.76 18.70
C PRO A 108 -4.86 15.46 19.55
N ARG A 109 -6.02 15.96 19.10
CA ARG A 109 -7.29 15.68 19.76
C ARG A 109 -7.85 14.38 19.18
N PRO A 110 -8.16 13.35 19.99
CA PRO A 110 -8.68 12.11 19.47
C PRO A 110 -10.04 12.33 18.78
N LEU A 111 -10.28 11.51 17.76
CA LEU A 111 -11.55 11.44 17.08
C LEU A 111 -12.50 10.61 17.92
N ILE A 112 -13.76 11.03 18.02
CA ILE A 112 -14.81 10.28 18.72
C ILE A 112 -15.82 9.80 17.69
N ILE A 113 -16.04 8.49 17.63
CA ILE A 113 -17.03 7.86 16.74
C ILE A 113 -18.04 7.11 17.61
N LYS A 114 -19.31 7.52 17.57
CA LYS A 114 -20.41 6.91 18.35
C LYS A 114 -20.17 6.85 19.87
N GLY A 115 -19.43 7.81 20.39
CA GLY A 115 -19.07 7.87 21.81
C GLY A 115 -17.77 7.14 22.19
N ASP A 116 -17.20 6.36 21.28
CA ASP A 116 -15.94 5.69 21.48
C ASP A 116 -14.76 6.53 20.91
N GLU A 117 -13.68 6.58 21.66
CA GLU A 117 -12.46 7.27 21.26
C GLU A 117 -11.65 6.40 20.29
N VAL A 118 -11.27 6.99 19.14
CA VAL A 118 -10.37 6.35 18.17
C VAL A 118 -8.93 6.49 18.64
N GLU A 119 -8.24 5.36 18.74
CA GLU A 119 -6.84 5.33 19.16
C GLU A 119 -5.93 6.02 18.14
N ILE A 120 -5.16 7.02 18.61
CA ILE A 120 -4.11 7.66 17.82
C ILE A 120 -2.84 6.81 17.94
N VAL A 121 -2.31 6.36 16.79
CA VAL A 121 -1.13 5.50 16.74
C VAL A 121 0.02 6.18 16.01
N GLY A 122 1.25 5.90 16.45
CA GLY A 122 2.46 6.44 15.80
C GLY A 122 2.79 5.76 14.47
N GLU A 123 2.31 4.54 14.28
CA GLU A 123 2.47 3.77 13.03
C GLU A 123 1.25 2.87 12.79
N TYR A 124 0.92 2.66 11.54
CA TYR A 124 -0.19 1.80 11.14
C TYR A 124 0.15 0.98 9.89
N LYS A 125 -0.24 -0.29 9.87
CA LYS A 125 -0.08 -1.16 8.71
C LYS A 125 -1.29 -1.02 7.80
N TYR A 126 -1.15 -0.28 6.71
CA TYR A 126 -2.18 -0.06 5.71
C TYR A 126 -1.82 -0.76 4.39
N LEU A 127 -2.71 -1.62 3.90
CA LEU A 127 -2.58 -2.38 2.64
C LEU A 127 -1.17 -2.99 2.44
N GLY A 128 -0.62 -3.55 3.52
CA GLY A 128 0.68 -4.25 3.48
C GLY A 128 1.92 -3.39 3.67
N SER A 129 1.79 -2.06 3.74
CA SER A 129 2.86 -1.11 4.06
C SER A 129 2.66 -0.53 5.46
N ILE A 130 3.75 -0.25 6.18
CA ILE A 130 3.71 0.44 7.46
C ILE A 130 3.93 1.92 7.22
N ILE A 131 2.95 2.73 7.60
CA ILE A 131 2.98 4.19 7.53
C ILE A 131 3.21 4.70 8.94
N ASP A 132 4.22 5.53 9.13
CA ASP A 132 4.51 6.18 10.41
C ASP A 132 4.17 7.67 10.38
N SER A 133 3.92 8.25 11.56
CA SER A 133 3.51 9.65 11.75
C SER A 133 4.53 10.69 11.24
N ARG A 134 5.75 10.28 10.93
CA ARG A 134 6.79 11.15 10.34
C ARG A 134 7.10 10.82 8.90
N LEU A 135 6.47 9.79 8.32
CA LEU A 135 6.74 9.25 6.99
C LEU A 135 8.24 8.99 6.76
N GLU A 136 8.91 8.42 7.76
CA GLU A 136 10.34 8.06 7.68
C GLU A 136 10.56 6.71 7.01
N TRP A 137 9.54 5.84 7.03
CA TRP A 137 9.52 4.51 6.40
C TRP A 137 10.53 3.51 6.97
N SER A 138 11.20 3.81 8.08
CA SER A 138 12.18 2.89 8.68
C SER A 138 11.54 1.61 9.20
N ALA A 139 10.37 1.68 9.83
CA ALA A 139 9.60 0.52 10.28
C ALA A 139 9.15 -0.35 9.08
N ASN A 140 8.66 0.27 8.01
CA ASN A 140 8.30 -0.41 6.77
C ASN A 140 9.53 -1.12 6.15
N THR A 141 10.66 -0.44 6.06
CA THR A 141 11.92 -1.02 5.54
C THR A 141 12.38 -2.20 6.38
N GLN A 142 12.30 -2.10 7.71
CA GLN A 142 12.63 -3.20 8.61
C GLN A 142 11.75 -4.44 8.36
N ALA A 143 10.44 -4.23 8.20
CA ALA A 143 9.50 -5.30 7.89
C ALA A 143 9.78 -5.94 6.52
N ILE A 144 10.10 -5.14 5.50
CA ILE A 144 10.50 -5.60 4.16
C ILE A 144 11.78 -6.43 4.25
N VAL A 145 12.82 -5.92 4.91
CA VAL A 145 14.12 -6.61 5.09
C VAL A 145 13.93 -7.94 5.82
N LYS A 146 13.11 -7.98 6.88
CA LYS A 146 12.80 -9.21 7.61
C LYS A 146 12.16 -10.25 6.68
N ARG A 147 11.12 -9.89 5.93
CA ARG A 147 10.44 -10.78 4.99
C ARG A 147 11.36 -11.24 3.86
N ALA A 148 12.14 -10.35 3.30
CA ALA A 148 13.07 -10.68 2.21
C ALA A 148 14.17 -11.63 2.69
N ASN A 149 14.72 -11.44 3.90
CA ASN A 149 15.72 -12.37 4.48
C ASN A 149 15.16 -13.77 4.72
N GLN A 150 13.90 -13.89 5.18
CA GLN A 150 13.23 -15.18 5.29
C GLN A 150 13.17 -15.91 3.94
N ARG A 151 12.88 -15.19 2.86
CA ARG A 151 12.82 -15.76 1.50
C ARG A 151 14.20 -16.05 0.92
N LEU A 152 15.20 -15.23 1.25
CA LEU A 152 16.61 -15.54 0.92
C LEU A 152 17.10 -16.82 1.61
N TYR A 153 16.60 -17.13 2.81
CA TYR A 153 16.90 -18.41 3.45
C TYR A 153 16.43 -19.58 2.58
N PHE A 154 15.20 -19.56 2.10
CA PHE A 154 14.70 -20.62 1.20
C PHE A 154 15.48 -20.65 -0.11
N MET A 155 15.84 -19.50 -0.66
CA MET A 155 16.67 -19.43 -1.86
C MET A 155 18.05 -20.07 -1.66
N ARG A 156 18.69 -19.89 -0.48
CA ARG A 156 19.94 -20.58 -0.12
C ARG A 156 19.74 -22.10 -0.04
N ARG A 157 18.62 -22.54 0.53
CA ARG A 157 18.29 -23.97 0.59
C ARG A 157 18.08 -24.56 -0.80
N LEU A 158 17.38 -23.87 -1.70
CA LEU A 158 17.23 -24.30 -3.09
C LEU A 158 18.59 -24.38 -3.80
N ASN A 159 19.46 -23.39 -3.59
CA ASN A 159 20.81 -23.42 -4.13
C ASN A 159 21.66 -24.58 -3.61
N SER A 160 21.52 -24.95 -2.33
CA SER A 160 22.23 -26.13 -1.76
C SER A 160 21.76 -27.47 -2.36
N PHE A 161 20.55 -27.52 -2.90
CA PHE A 161 20.03 -28.66 -3.67
C PHE A 161 20.39 -28.62 -5.15
N GLN A 162 21.29 -27.70 -5.54
CA GLN A 162 21.76 -27.54 -6.93
C GLN A 162 20.64 -27.24 -7.93
N VAL A 163 19.59 -26.56 -7.48
CA VAL A 163 18.50 -26.08 -8.36
C VAL A 163 19.10 -25.16 -9.42
N SER A 164 18.63 -25.28 -10.68
CA SER A 164 19.17 -24.51 -11.78
C SER A 164 19.07 -22.99 -11.55
N ARG A 165 20.04 -22.23 -12.06
CA ARG A 165 20.09 -20.77 -11.91
C ARG A 165 18.83 -20.09 -12.43
N ARG A 166 18.25 -20.60 -13.53
CA ARG A 166 16.99 -20.10 -14.08
C ARG A 166 15.83 -20.20 -13.08
N LEU A 167 15.73 -21.31 -12.37
CA LEU A 167 14.68 -21.50 -11.34
C LEU A 167 14.96 -20.65 -10.12
N LEU A 168 16.21 -20.47 -9.70
CA LEU A 168 16.58 -19.57 -8.61
C LEU A 168 16.24 -18.10 -8.95
N GLU A 169 16.47 -17.68 -10.20
CA GLU A 169 16.09 -16.35 -10.67
C GLU A 169 14.56 -16.17 -10.68
N LEU A 170 13.82 -17.17 -11.14
CA LEU A 170 12.35 -17.14 -11.10
C LEU A 170 11.84 -17.06 -9.65
N PHE A 171 12.42 -17.85 -8.75
CA PHE A 171 12.09 -17.80 -7.32
C PHE A 171 12.38 -16.42 -6.74
N TYR A 172 13.56 -15.84 -7.06
CA TYR A 172 13.93 -14.48 -6.63
C TYR A 172 12.88 -13.46 -7.09
N LYS A 173 12.57 -13.41 -8.37
CA LYS A 173 11.60 -12.47 -8.94
C LYS A 173 10.21 -12.61 -8.30
N ALA A 174 9.73 -13.83 -8.17
CA ALA A 174 8.41 -14.10 -7.63
C ALA A 174 8.29 -13.81 -6.12
N THR A 175 9.35 -14.05 -5.36
CA THR A 175 9.25 -14.02 -3.90
C THR A 175 10.03 -12.88 -3.26
N VAL A 176 11.30 -12.65 -3.61
CA VAL A 176 12.14 -11.65 -2.96
C VAL A 176 11.93 -10.27 -3.60
N GLU A 177 12.10 -10.17 -4.91
CA GLU A 177 11.97 -8.91 -5.65
C GLU A 177 10.56 -8.33 -5.52
N SER A 178 9.53 -9.18 -5.57
CA SER A 178 8.13 -8.77 -5.37
C SER A 178 7.91 -8.06 -4.01
N VAL A 179 8.57 -8.53 -2.95
CA VAL A 179 8.50 -7.88 -1.63
C VAL A 179 9.28 -6.58 -1.59
N LEU A 180 10.48 -6.55 -2.17
CA LEU A 180 11.32 -5.36 -2.18
C LEU A 180 10.71 -4.21 -2.99
N THR A 181 9.97 -4.55 -4.05
CA THR A 181 9.40 -3.56 -4.97
C THR A 181 7.92 -3.29 -4.73
N PHE A 182 7.28 -3.98 -3.77
CA PHE A 182 5.90 -3.71 -3.39
C PHE A 182 5.76 -2.29 -2.84
N ASN A 183 4.81 -1.52 -3.36
CA ASN A 183 4.56 -0.12 -3.00
C ASN A 183 5.80 0.81 -3.00
N SER A 184 6.89 0.43 -3.72
CA SER A 184 8.14 1.20 -3.73
C SER A 184 7.96 2.66 -4.16
N LEU A 185 6.94 2.97 -4.97
CA LEU A 185 6.62 4.34 -5.38
C LEU A 185 6.22 5.25 -4.20
N CYS A 186 5.68 4.68 -3.13
CA CYS A 186 5.25 5.46 -1.97
C CYS A 186 6.43 5.85 -1.05
N PHE A 187 7.46 5.00 -0.95
CA PHE A 187 8.47 5.16 0.09
C PHE A 187 9.91 5.25 -0.40
N PHE A 188 10.28 4.56 -1.49
CA PHE A 188 11.68 4.34 -1.86
C PHE A 188 12.45 5.64 -2.09
N GLY A 189 11.85 6.63 -2.75
CA GLY A 189 12.48 7.93 -3.00
C GLY A 189 12.82 8.70 -1.73
N SER A 190 12.04 8.52 -0.66
CA SER A 190 12.21 9.23 0.63
C SER A 190 13.04 8.46 1.64
N LEU A 191 13.54 7.25 1.30
CA LEU A 191 14.36 6.47 2.21
C LEU A 191 15.69 7.13 2.51
N ARG A 192 16.12 6.98 3.77
CA ARG A 192 17.48 7.33 4.20
C ARG A 192 18.50 6.39 3.55
N GLU A 193 19.71 6.85 3.34
CA GLU A 193 20.75 6.06 2.66
C GLU A 193 21.07 4.75 3.38
N HIS A 194 21.02 4.71 4.71
CA HIS A 194 21.23 3.47 5.44
C HIS A 194 20.14 2.42 5.15
N ASP A 195 18.88 2.83 4.98
CA ASP A 195 17.78 1.93 4.65
C ASP A 195 17.88 1.43 3.19
N LYS A 196 18.27 2.29 2.26
CA LYS A 196 18.61 1.88 0.88
C LYS A 196 19.75 0.85 0.86
N ALA A 197 20.79 1.08 1.66
CA ALA A 197 21.91 0.15 1.79
C ALA A 197 21.46 -1.22 2.35
N ARG A 198 20.54 -1.25 3.31
CA ARG A 198 19.96 -2.51 3.86
C ARG A 198 19.22 -3.29 2.79
N LEU A 199 18.40 -2.62 1.98
CA LEU A 199 17.68 -3.23 0.86
C LEU A 199 18.66 -3.73 -0.22
N SER A 200 19.66 -2.92 -0.59
CA SER A 200 20.70 -3.28 -1.56
C SER A 200 21.53 -4.48 -1.13
N LYS A 201 21.74 -4.70 0.17
CA LYS A 201 22.42 -5.90 0.67
C LYS A 201 21.66 -7.19 0.30
N ILE A 202 20.34 -7.14 0.25
CA ILE A 202 19.49 -8.28 -0.13
C ILE A 202 19.67 -8.61 -1.60
N THR A 203 19.62 -7.61 -2.50
CA THR A 203 19.81 -7.81 -3.93
C THR A 203 21.22 -8.32 -4.25
N LYS A 204 22.25 -7.78 -3.59
CA LYS A 204 23.63 -8.28 -3.70
C LYS A 204 23.77 -9.74 -3.28
N THR A 205 23.08 -10.14 -2.20
CA THR A 205 23.08 -11.53 -1.75
C THR A 205 22.37 -12.45 -2.75
N ALA A 206 21.25 -12.02 -3.30
CA ALA A 206 20.53 -12.76 -4.34
C ALA A 206 21.37 -12.90 -5.61
N SER A 207 22.05 -11.83 -6.05
CA SER A 207 22.97 -11.86 -7.21
C SER A 207 24.06 -12.93 -7.06
N LYS A 208 24.64 -13.04 -5.86
CA LYS A 208 25.66 -14.09 -5.57
C LYS A 208 25.09 -15.49 -5.69
N LEU A 209 23.86 -15.73 -5.24
CA LEU A 209 23.20 -17.03 -5.31
C LEU A 209 22.79 -17.42 -6.73
N ILE A 210 22.35 -16.46 -7.52
CA ILE A 210 21.95 -16.65 -8.94
C ILE A 210 23.18 -16.77 -9.84
N GLY A 211 24.29 -16.10 -9.48
CA GLY A 211 25.54 -16.08 -10.24
C GLY A 211 25.65 -14.96 -11.29
N HIS A 212 24.69 -14.05 -11.30
CA HIS A 212 24.76 -12.81 -12.11
C HIS A 212 24.04 -11.65 -11.39
N PRO A 213 24.33 -10.39 -11.75
CA PRO A 213 23.68 -9.22 -11.16
C PRO A 213 22.17 -9.24 -11.39
N VAL A 214 21.39 -8.99 -10.33
CA VAL A 214 19.96 -8.66 -10.43
C VAL A 214 19.78 -7.16 -10.61
N THR A 215 18.64 -6.75 -11.14
CA THR A 215 18.35 -5.33 -11.37
C THR A 215 18.39 -4.54 -10.06
N ASP A 216 19.05 -3.39 -10.10
CA ASP A 216 19.11 -2.49 -8.94
C ASP A 216 17.74 -1.93 -8.58
N LEU A 217 17.47 -1.75 -7.27
CA LEU A 217 16.19 -1.25 -6.79
C LEU A 217 15.92 0.20 -7.21
N GLN A 218 16.96 1.01 -7.39
CA GLN A 218 16.82 2.37 -7.91
C GLN A 218 16.28 2.33 -9.34
N VAL A 219 16.85 1.46 -10.18
CA VAL A 219 16.40 1.26 -11.57
C VAL A 219 14.97 0.76 -11.62
N HIS A 220 14.62 -0.18 -10.74
CA HIS A 220 13.22 -0.64 -10.61
C HIS A 220 12.26 0.48 -10.22
N PHE A 221 12.64 1.30 -9.24
CA PHE A 221 11.84 2.43 -8.80
C PHE A 221 11.63 3.44 -9.92
N GLU A 222 12.70 3.83 -10.62
CA GLU A 222 12.66 4.78 -11.73
C GLU A 222 11.78 4.28 -12.88
N ALA A 223 11.97 3.03 -13.30
CA ALA A 223 11.15 2.43 -14.35
C ALA A 223 9.66 2.37 -13.96
N LYS A 224 9.35 1.99 -12.72
CA LYS A 224 7.97 2.00 -12.20
C LYS A 224 7.40 3.42 -12.14
N ALA A 225 8.20 4.41 -11.73
CA ALA A 225 7.78 5.81 -11.63
C ALA A 225 7.38 6.36 -13.00
N VAL A 226 8.22 6.16 -14.03
CA VAL A 226 7.93 6.58 -15.40
C VAL A 226 6.68 5.87 -15.95
N LYS A 227 6.59 4.55 -15.76
CA LYS A 227 5.43 3.76 -16.22
C LYS A 227 4.14 4.23 -15.54
N ARG A 228 4.15 4.46 -14.22
CA ARG A 228 2.97 4.90 -13.47
C ARG A 228 2.54 6.31 -13.88
N LEU A 229 3.50 7.23 -14.08
CA LEU A 229 3.21 8.58 -14.57
C LEU A 229 2.46 8.51 -15.90
N GLY A 230 2.95 7.73 -16.87
CA GLY A 230 2.27 7.56 -18.15
C GLY A 230 0.88 6.91 -18.05
N THR A 231 0.63 6.09 -17.01
CA THR A 231 -0.71 5.54 -16.73
C THR A 231 -1.63 6.63 -16.21
N ILE A 232 -1.17 7.45 -15.25
CA ILE A 232 -1.95 8.54 -14.66
C ILE A 232 -2.33 9.59 -15.73
N GLN A 233 -1.41 9.92 -16.61
CA GLN A 233 -1.70 10.88 -17.70
C GLN A 233 -2.80 10.42 -18.68
N ARG A 234 -3.03 9.11 -18.79
CA ARG A 234 -4.06 8.54 -19.69
C ARG A 234 -5.38 8.25 -18.98
N ASP A 235 -5.39 8.31 -17.67
CA ASP A 235 -6.55 8.00 -16.85
C ASP A 235 -7.10 9.31 -16.24
N THR A 236 -8.09 9.91 -16.90
CA THR A 236 -8.74 11.14 -16.46
C THR A 236 -9.51 11.00 -15.15
N THR A 237 -9.77 9.76 -14.71
CA THR A 237 -10.45 9.50 -13.43
C THR A 237 -9.48 9.39 -12.25
N HIS A 238 -8.18 9.36 -12.55
CA HIS A 238 -7.16 9.23 -11.50
C HIS A 238 -7.02 10.52 -10.68
N PRO A 239 -7.03 10.46 -9.34
CA PRO A 239 -6.98 11.67 -8.48
C PRO A 239 -5.80 12.61 -8.74
N LEU A 240 -4.67 12.08 -9.22
CA LEU A 240 -3.48 12.88 -9.55
C LEU A 240 -3.48 13.40 -11.00
N CYS A 241 -4.50 13.13 -11.80
CA CYS A 241 -4.52 13.55 -13.20
C CYS A 241 -4.59 15.07 -13.31
N ASP A 242 -5.48 15.71 -12.55
CA ASP A 242 -5.64 17.17 -12.57
C ASP A 242 -4.38 17.90 -12.11
N GLU A 243 -3.68 17.37 -11.09
CA GLU A 243 -2.41 17.93 -10.63
C GLU A 243 -1.33 17.85 -11.72
N LEU A 244 -1.27 16.75 -12.48
CA LEU A 244 -0.36 16.60 -13.61
C LEU A 244 -0.74 17.51 -14.80
N LEU A 245 -2.03 17.67 -15.07
CA LEU A 245 -2.50 18.57 -16.11
C LEU A 245 -2.14 20.03 -15.79
N ALA A 246 -2.31 20.44 -14.53
CA ALA A 246 -1.90 21.76 -14.05
C ALA A 246 -0.38 22.01 -14.19
N GLN A 247 0.44 20.95 -14.16
CA GLN A 247 1.88 21.01 -14.39
C GLN A 247 2.26 20.87 -15.87
N THR A 248 1.32 20.87 -16.80
CA THR A 248 1.62 20.77 -18.23
C THR A 248 1.75 22.15 -18.85
N SER A 249 2.86 22.42 -19.52
CA SER A 249 3.09 23.67 -20.25
C SER A 249 2.12 23.79 -21.43
N SER A 250 1.34 24.86 -21.46
CA SER A 250 0.42 25.17 -22.57
C SER A 250 1.14 25.37 -23.91
N ARG A 251 2.41 25.83 -23.89
CA ARG A 251 3.20 26.12 -25.10
C ARG A 251 3.81 24.85 -25.70
N SER A 252 4.33 23.94 -24.88
CA SER A 252 5.15 22.78 -25.35
C SER A 252 4.49 21.44 -25.11
N GLY A 253 3.41 21.35 -24.36
CA GLY A 253 2.79 20.11 -23.93
C GLY A 253 3.69 19.27 -22.99
N ARG A 254 4.82 19.82 -22.54
CA ARG A 254 5.75 19.12 -21.63
C ARG A 254 5.35 19.34 -20.18
N LEU A 255 5.65 18.35 -19.35
CA LEU A 255 5.49 18.51 -17.91
C LEU A 255 6.52 19.49 -17.36
N VAL A 256 6.07 20.45 -16.58
CA VAL A 256 6.92 21.37 -15.85
C VAL A 256 7.36 20.71 -14.55
N SER A 257 8.66 20.81 -14.23
CA SER A 257 9.19 20.25 -13.00
C SER A 257 8.57 20.92 -11.77
N PHE A 258 8.21 20.12 -10.79
CA PHE A 258 7.66 20.63 -9.52
C PHE A 258 8.69 21.47 -8.76
N ARG A 259 8.24 22.64 -8.28
CA ARG A 259 9.05 23.44 -7.36
C ARG A 259 8.96 22.83 -5.95
N ALA A 260 10.01 22.16 -5.54
CA ALA A 260 10.07 21.50 -4.23
C ALA A 260 10.80 22.36 -3.21
N ARG A 261 10.15 22.65 -2.08
CA ARG A 261 10.77 23.39 -0.94
C ARG A 261 11.48 22.44 0.02
N THR A 262 11.16 21.16 0.02
CA THR A 262 11.71 20.15 0.92
C THR A 262 12.27 18.98 0.13
N ASP A 263 13.31 18.33 0.65
CA ASP A 263 13.88 17.14 0.03
C ASP A 263 12.90 15.98 0.00
N ARG A 264 12.05 15.85 1.02
CA ARG A 264 10.99 14.85 1.07
C ARG A 264 10.06 14.97 -0.14
N PHE A 265 9.55 16.17 -0.43
CA PHE A 265 8.69 16.39 -1.59
C PHE A 265 9.47 16.18 -2.89
N ARG A 266 10.70 16.72 -3.00
CA ARG A 266 11.57 16.57 -4.17
C ARG A 266 11.82 15.11 -4.55
N CYS A 267 11.99 14.24 -3.54
CA CYS A 267 12.25 12.82 -3.72
C CYS A 267 10.98 11.96 -3.78
N SER A 268 9.79 12.53 -3.60
CA SER A 268 8.53 11.83 -3.72
C SER A 268 8.24 11.42 -5.17
N PHE A 269 7.22 10.59 -5.35
CA PHE A 269 6.90 9.96 -6.64
C PHE A 269 6.73 10.95 -7.79
N LEU A 270 5.81 11.93 -7.67
CA LEU A 270 5.48 12.83 -8.79
C LEU A 270 6.67 13.70 -9.24
N PRO A 271 7.35 14.47 -8.36
CA PRO A 271 8.50 15.27 -8.77
C PRO A 271 9.62 14.42 -9.38
N THR A 272 9.84 13.21 -8.85
CA THR A 272 10.86 12.30 -9.37
C THR A 272 10.47 11.79 -10.75
N ALA A 273 9.24 11.32 -10.95
CA ALA A 273 8.76 10.80 -12.22
C ALA A 273 8.79 11.86 -13.33
N VAL A 274 8.36 13.09 -13.03
CA VAL A 274 8.41 14.22 -13.98
C VAL A 274 9.85 14.54 -14.38
N ARG A 275 10.77 14.58 -13.40
CA ARG A 275 12.20 14.83 -13.69
C ARG A 275 12.81 13.75 -14.58
N LEU A 276 12.50 12.48 -14.33
CA LEU A 276 12.97 11.35 -15.14
C LEU A 276 12.46 11.45 -16.57
N VAL A 277 11.17 11.70 -16.78
CA VAL A 277 10.59 11.85 -18.12
C VAL A 277 11.19 13.05 -18.88
N ASN A 278 11.45 14.15 -18.20
CA ASN A 278 12.09 15.31 -18.81
C ASN A 278 13.56 15.06 -19.16
N GLY A 279 14.29 14.30 -18.33
CA GLY A 279 15.69 13.94 -18.57
C GLY A 279 15.89 12.90 -19.67
N THR A 280 14.91 12.06 -19.97
CA THR A 280 14.99 11.07 -21.06
C THR A 280 14.61 11.62 -22.44
N ARG A 281 14.12 12.88 -22.52
CA ARG A 281 13.70 13.53 -23.77
C ARG A 281 14.70 14.57 -24.27
N THR A 282 15.89 14.68 -23.64
CA THR A 282 17.05 15.44 -24.15
C THR A 282 17.95 14.52 -24.93
#